data_70c024b8645eb06ccfd644cda3a01e8a
#
_entry.id   70c024b8645eb06ccfd644cda3a01e8a
#
_cell.length_a   1.000
_cell.length_b   1.000
_cell.length_c   1.000
_cell.angle_alpha   90.00
_cell.angle_beta   90.00
_cell.angle_gamma   90.00
#
_symmetry.space_group_name_H-M   'P 1'
#
loop_
_entity.id
_entity.type
_entity.pdbx_description
1 polymer ?
#
loop_
_entity_poly.entity_id
_entity_poly.type
_entity_poly.pdbx_seq_one_letter_code
_entity_poly.pdbx_strand_id
1 'polypeptide(L)'
;DVFFAHDMLYHPSRFHKFAELRGIKVKHLCDDNKGTPIPYAVIGDGKRNIILTARHHACEATGDYIMEGIIDEYLKNPIPDTRITAIPFIDADGVAAGDQGKNRRPHDHNRDYLDTIYNGVRAVKEIAGKGDVSYDPDNTRNGNTIYVVDQSYTGRNDKIFCVRNSEKKLDDMRLFGRCFEESITPDAMKYSTKNDIDPGVEWNIGKERTSCGTFCRDIPGVE
;
A
#
# COMPACT_ATOMS: atom_id res chain seq x y z
N ASP A 1 -3.63 -29.15 16.95
CA ASP A 1 -3.54 -27.72 17.33
C ASP A 1 -4.58 -26.94 16.48
N VAL A 2 -5.27 -26.00 17.10
CA VAL A 2 -6.24 -25.12 16.43
C VAL A 2 -5.71 -23.71 16.51
N PHE A 3 -5.67 -23.01 15.36
CA PHE A 3 -5.25 -21.62 15.29
C PHE A 3 -6.47 -20.74 15.06
N PHE A 4 -6.57 -19.65 15.81
CA PHE A 4 -7.58 -18.62 15.62
C PHE A 4 -6.95 -17.38 15.04
N ALA A 5 -7.55 -16.79 14.01
CA ALA A 5 -7.14 -15.53 13.44
C ALA A 5 -8.33 -14.57 13.39
N HIS A 6 -8.08 -13.30 13.64
CA HIS A 6 -9.09 -12.24 13.56
C HIS A 6 -9.48 -11.93 12.10
N ASP A 7 -8.54 -12.15 11.17
CA ASP A 7 -8.70 -11.84 9.76
C ASP A 7 -8.03 -12.94 8.90
N MET A 8 -8.13 -12.83 7.58
CA MET A 8 -7.45 -13.72 6.65
C MET A 8 -5.95 -13.72 6.90
N LEU A 9 -5.38 -14.92 7.00
CA LEU A 9 -3.95 -15.07 7.26
C LEU A 9 -3.14 -14.73 6.00
N TYR A 10 -2.27 -13.73 6.12
CA TYR A 10 -1.28 -13.45 5.10
C TYR A 10 0.11 -13.33 5.75
N HIS A 11 0.94 -14.35 5.56
CA HIS A 11 2.29 -14.43 6.11
C HIS A 11 3.34 -14.09 5.03
N PRO A 12 4.53 -13.57 5.37
CA PRO A 12 5.58 -13.27 4.40
C PRO A 12 5.92 -14.43 3.44
N SER A 13 5.88 -15.69 3.92
CA SER A 13 6.08 -16.86 3.06
C SER A 13 5.06 -16.98 1.93
N ARG A 14 3.83 -16.47 2.11
CA ARG A 14 2.82 -16.44 1.06
C ARG A 14 3.24 -15.48 -0.05
N PHE A 15 3.69 -14.28 0.30
CA PHE A 15 4.19 -13.31 -0.70
C PHE A 15 5.38 -13.87 -1.48
N HIS A 16 6.34 -14.51 -0.80
CA HIS A 16 7.46 -15.16 -1.47
C HIS A 16 6.99 -16.25 -2.44
N LYS A 17 6.05 -17.11 -2.03
CA LYS A 17 5.51 -18.15 -2.92
C LYS A 17 4.70 -17.56 -4.07
N PHE A 18 3.91 -16.52 -3.83
CA PHE A 18 3.18 -15.79 -4.86
C PHE A 18 4.13 -15.25 -5.93
N ALA A 19 5.20 -14.59 -5.50
CA ALA A 19 6.23 -14.05 -6.38
C ALA A 19 6.98 -15.13 -7.16
N GLU A 20 7.41 -16.21 -6.48
CA GLU A 20 8.10 -17.35 -7.09
C GLU A 20 7.29 -17.96 -8.24
N LEU A 21 5.99 -18.22 -8.02
CA LEU A 21 5.09 -18.79 -9.04
C LEU A 21 4.93 -17.92 -10.29
N ARG A 22 5.30 -16.63 -10.22
CA ARG A 22 5.22 -15.65 -11.31
C ARG A 22 6.58 -15.22 -11.84
N GLY A 23 7.65 -15.85 -11.37
CA GLY A 23 9.02 -15.46 -11.74
C GLY A 23 9.44 -14.08 -11.24
N ILE A 24 8.74 -13.53 -10.23
CA ILE A 24 9.04 -12.23 -9.65
C ILE A 24 10.14 -12.39 -8.59
N LYS A 25 11.18 -11.57 -8.68
CA LYS A 25 12.27 -11.56 -7.70
C LYS A 25 11.89 -10.70 -6.50
N VAL A 26 11.75 -11.34 -5.34
CA VAL A 26 11.62 -10.63 -4.05
C VAL A 26 13.02 -10.19 -3.60
N LYS A 27 13.11 -8.94 -3.18
CA LYS A 27 14.32 -8.29 -2.67
C LYS A 27 14.10 -7.88 -1.21
N HIS A 28 15.19 -7.58 -0.52
CA HIS A 28 15.19 -6.98 0.80
C HIS A 28 15.20 -5.45 0.67
N LEU A 29 14.23 -4.78 1.27
CA LEU A 29 14.13 -3.32 1.26
C LEU A 29 15.00 -2.72 2.37
N CYS A 30 14.66 -3.06 3.60
CA CYS A 30 15.38 -2.69 4.82
C CYS A 30 14.92 -3.63 5.95
N ASP A 31 15.54 -3.51 7.11
CA ASP A 31 15.01 -4.10 8.34
C ASP A 31 14.10 -3.10 9.05
N ASP A 32 12.96 -3.56 9.57
CA ASP A 32 12.09 -2.79 10.43
C ASP A 32 12.78 -2.52 11.78
N ASN A 33 12.18 -1.74 12.65
CA ASN A 33 12.85 -1.20 13.85
C ASN A 33 13.34 -2.26 14.84
N LYS A 34 12.76 -3.46 14.85
CA LYS A 34 13.21 -4.60 15.67
C LYS A 34 14.00 -5.64 14.89
N GLY A 35 14.33 -5.36 13.63
CA GLY A 35 15.15 -6.20 12.77
C GLY A 35 14.39 -7.21 11.92
N THR A 36 13.07 -7.11 11.80
CA THR A 36 12.31 -7.94 10.86
C THR A 36 12.52 -7.46 9.43
N PRO A 37 12.96 -8.32 8.49
CA PRO A 37 13.16 -7.91 7.10
C PRO A 37 11.88 -7.47 6.43
N ILE A 38 11.91 -6.33 5.74
CA ILE A 38 10.82 -5.86 4.88
C ILE A 38 11.12 -6.30 3.45
N PRO A 39 10.33 -7.23 2.89
CA PRO A 39 10.49 -7.63 1.50
C PRO A 39 9.84 -6.62 0.56
N TYR A 40 10.37 -6.51 -0.66
CA TYR A 40 9.70 -5.81 -1.74
C TYR A 40 9.94 -6.49 -3.08
N ALA A 41 9.14 -6.13 -4.07
CA ALA A 41 9.31 -6.60 -5.44
C ALA A 41 9.07 -5.46 -6.43
N VAL A 42 9.81 -5.49 -7.55
CA VAL A 42 9.59 -4.60 -8.70
C VAL A 42 9.14 -5.43 -9.87
N ILE A 43 8.02 -5.07 -10.46
CA ILE A 43 7.37 -5.76 -11.57
C ILE A 43 7.27 -4.78 -12.76
N GLY A 44 7.83 -5.16 -13.90
CA GLY A 44 7.97 -4.28 -15.06
C GLY A 44 9.24 -3.41 -14.99
N ASP A 45 9.49 -2.67 -16.05
CA ASP A 45 10.71 -1.87 -16.28
C ASP A 45 10.44 -0.44 -16.76
N GLY A 46 9.16 -0.04 -16.78
CA GLY A 46 8.74 1.29 -17.21
C GLY A 46 9.27 2.41 -16.32
N LYS A 47 9.27 3.63 -16.84
CA LYS A 47 9.76 4.81 -16.13
C LYS A 47 8.81 5.27 -15.04
N ARG A 48 7.50 5.12 -15.25
CA ARG A 48 6.47 5.48 -14.29
C ARG A 48 6.33 4.40 -13.23
N ASN A 49 6.36 4.75 -11.97
CA ASN A 49 6.35 3.80 -10.87
C ASN A 49 5.04 3.87 -10.08
N ILE A 50 4.28 2.78 -10.07
CA ILE A 50 3.14 2.60 -9.18
C ILE A 50 3.65 1.94 -7.91
N ILE A 51 3.54 2.62 -6.77
CA ILE A 51 3.96 2.08 -5.48
C ILE A 51 2.73 1.53 -4.76
N LEU A 52 2.75 0.24 -4.47
CA LEU A 52 1.73 -0.44 -3.68
C LEU A 52 2.29 -0.73 -2.29
N THR A 53 1.61 -0.23 -1.27
CA THR A 53 1.96 -0.49 0.13
C THR A 53 0.81 -1.18 0.85
N ALA A 54 1.12 -2.03 1.82
CA ALA A 54 0.13 -2.64 2.70
C ALA A 54 0.69 -2.79 4.12
N ARG A 55 -0.18 -3.09 5.08
CA ARG A 55 0.18 -3.41 6.46
C ARG A 55 0.90 -2.27 7.19
N HIS A 56 0.52 -1.02 6.98
CA HIS A 56 0.84 0.05 7.93
C HIS A 56 0.25 -0.24 9.32
N HIS A 57 -0.88 -0.92 9.35
CA HIS A 57 -1.39 -1.59 10.54
C HIS A 57 -1.23 -3.11 10.34
N ALA A 58 -0.46 -3.73 11.20
CA ALA A 58 -0.03 -5.12 11.04
C ALA A 58 -1.16 -6.15 10.87
N CYS A 59 -2.35 -5.88 11.42
CA CYS A 59 -3.50 -6.80 11.32
C CYS A 59 -4.28 -6.72 9.99
N GLU A 60 -4.06 -5.71 9.16
CA GLU A 60 -4.92 -5.44 7.99
C GLU A 60 -4.47 -6.22 6.74
N ALA A 61 -4.62 -7.55 6.75
CA ALA A 61 -4.12 -8.45 5.71
C ALA A 61 -4.84 -8.36 4.35
N THR A 62 -6.02 -7.78 4.28
CA THR A 62 -6.80 -7.67 3.03
C THR A 62 -6.04 -6.90 1.95
N GLY A 63 -5.25 -5.89 2.33
CA GLY A 63 -4.41 -5.12 1.42
C GLY A 63 -3.40 -5.98 0.64
N ASP A 64 -2.85 -7.02 1.26
CA ASP A 64 -1.91 -7.93 0.60
C ASP A 64 -2.59 -8.75 -0.51
N TYR A 65 -3.82 -9.20 -0.30
CA TYR A 65 -4.60 -9.92 -1.31
C TYR A 65 -4.99 -9.01 -2.48
N ILE A 66 -5.33 -7.75 -2.20
CA ILE A 66 -5.60 -6.75 -3.23
C ILE A 66 -4.32 -6.51 -4.06
N MET A 67 -3.17 -6.39 -3.39
CA MET A 67 -1.85 -6.25 -4.05
C MET A 67 -1.55 -7.43 -4.98
N GLU A 68 -1.78 -8.68 -4.54
CA GLU A 68 -1.65 -9.87 -5.40
C GLU A 68 -2.52 -9.75 -6.64
N GLY A 69 -3.79 -9.34 -6.50
CA GLY A 69 -4.72 -9.16 -7.61
C GLY A 69 -4.29 -8.09 -8.61
N ILE A 70 -3.79 -6.95 -8.12
CA ILE A 70 -3.27 -5.86 -8.98
C ILE A 70 -2.04 -6.34 -9.75
N ILE A 71 -1.11 -7.06 -9.10
CA ILE A 71 0.08 -7.60 -9.76
C ILE A 71 -0.32 -8.65 -10.81
N ASP A 72 -1.27 -9.53 -10.51
CA ASP A 72 -1.75 -10.52 -11.46
C ASP A 72 -2.37 -9.90 -12.70
N GLU A 73 -3.15 -8.85 -12.52
CA GLU A 73 -3.76 -8.16 -13.65
C GLU A 73 -2.72 -7.37 -14.46
N TYR A 74 -1.76 -6.72 -13.80
CA TYR A 74 -0.66 -6.04 -14.48
C TYR A 74 0.21 -7.00 -15.30
N LEU A 75 0.48 -8.21 -14.83
CA LEU A 75 1.24 -9.21 -15.57
C LEU A 75 0.51 -9.70 -16.82
N LYS A 76 -0.82 -9.74 -16.81
CA LYS A 76 -1.65 -10.09 -17.97
C LYS A 76 -1.78 -8.94 -18.96
N ASN A 77 -1.99 -7.73 -18.41
CA ASN A 77 -2.30 -6.52 -19.16
C ASN A 77 -1.37 -5.37 -18.70
N PRO A 78 -0.08 -5.40 -19.06
CA PRO A 78 0.87 -4.41 -18.60
C PRO A 78 0.53 -3.00 -19.13
N ILE A 79 0.57 -2.01 -18.24
CA ILE A 79 0.39 -0.62 -18.59
C ILE A 79 1.69 -0.11 -19.23
N PRO A 80 1.65 0.49 -20.44
CA PRO A 80 2.85 0.96 -21.13
C PRO A 80 3.68 1.94 -20.28
N ASP A 81 5.01 1.81 -20.36
CA ASP A 81 5.99 2.64 -19.67
C ASP A 81 5.78 2.73 -18.15
N THR A 82 5.29 1.65 -17.55
CA THR A 82 4.96 1.58 -16.12
C THR A 82 5.64 0.39 -15.48
N ARG A 83 5.99 0.51 -14.21
CA ARG A 83 6.37 -0.59 -13.31
C ARG A 83 5.61 -0.50 -12.01
N ILE A 84 5.50 -1.60 -11.30
CA ILE A 84 4.93 -1.67 -9.95
C ILE A 84 6.06 -1.93 -8.95
N THR A 85 6.14 -1.14 -7.89
CA THR A 85 6.92 -1.43 -6.69
C THR A 85 5.98 -1.86 -5.58
N ALA A 86 6.03 -3.12 -5.19
CA ALA A 86 5.15 -3.72 -4.21
C ALA A 86 5.87 -3.92 -2.86
N ILE A 87 5.35 -3.34 -1.78
CA ILE A 87 5.88 -3.41 -0.41
C ILE A 87 4.77 -3.93 0.50
N PRO A 88 4.67 -5.24 0.74
CA PRO A 88 3.51 -5.84 1.40
C PRO A 88 3.44 -5.61 2.91
N PHE A 89 4.56 -5.33 3.58
CA PHE A 89 4.61 -5.29 5.05
C PHE A 89 5.35 -4.06 5.54
N ILE A 90 4.63 -2.93 5.73
CA ILE A 90 5.26 -1.70 6.25
C ILE A 90 5.56 -1.83 7.75
N ASP A 91 4.66 -2.41 8.55
CA ASP A 91 4.91 -2.83 9.94
C ASP A 91 5.28 -4.32 9.98
N ALA A 92 6.47 -4.67 9.46
CA ALA A 92 6.92 -6.05 9.40
C ALA A 92 7.12 -6.66 10.78
N ASP A 93 7.61 -5.89 11.74
CA ASP A 93 7.75 -6.31 13.15
C ASP A 93 6.39 -6.69 13.75
N GLY A 94 5.36 -5.91 13.47
CA GLY A 94 4.02 -6.19 13.94
C GLY A 94 3.39 -7.42 13.29
N VAL A 95 3.61 -7.60 12.00
CA VAL A 95 3.17 -8.80 11.28
C VAL A 95 3.82 -10.04 11.85
N ALA A 96 5.13 -10.02 12.10
CA ALA A 96 5.86 -11.12 12.70
C ALA A 96 5.40 -11.45 14.14
N ALA A 97 5.03 -10.41 14.90
CA ALA A 97 4.54 -10.54 16.27
C ALA A 97 3.05 -10.93 16.38
N GLY A 98 2.29 -10.89 15.28
CA GLY A 98 0.84 -11.04 15.32
C GLY A 98 0.11 -9.86 15.96
N ASP A 99 0.65 -8.67 15.82
CA ASP A 99 0.21 -7.45 16.47
C ASP A 99 -0.93 -6.76 15.69
N GLN A 100 -1.71 -5.91 16.36
CA GLN A 100 -2.76 -5.12 15.71
C GLN A 100 -2.17 -3.92 14.94
N GLY A 101 -1.12 -3.30 15.46
CA GLY A 101 -0.36 -2.24 14.81
C GLY A 101 -0.84 -0.80 15.11
N LYS A 102 -2.10 -0.57 15.47
CA LYS A 102 -2.66 0.79 15.71
C LYS A 102 -2.25 1.41 17.05
N ASN A 103 -1.88 0.58 18.04
CA ASN A 103 -1.55 1.02 19.40
C ASN A 103 -0.05 1.29 19.62
N ARG A 104 0.67 1.61 18.56
CA ARG A 104 2.10 1.95 18.62
C ARG A 104 2.34 3.24 19.39
N ARG A 105 3.53 3.36 20.00
CA ARG A 105 3.99 4.58 20.68
C ARG A 105 5.27 5.08 20.02
N PRO A 106 5.40 6.39 19.77
CA PRO A 106 4.46 7.49 20.06
C PRO A 106 3.21 7.52 19.17
N HIS A 107 3.22 6.93 17.98
CA HIS A 107 2.12 6.81 17.01
C HIS A 107 2.30 5.54 16.16
N ASP A 108 1.30 5.17 15.36
CA ASP A 108 1.37 4.05 14.44
C ASP A 108 2.08 4.42 13.11
N HIS A 109 2.43 3.41 12.30
CA HIS A 109 3.14 3.59 11.03
C HIS A 109 2.38 4.47 10.04
N ASN A 110 1.04 4.44 10.04
CA ASN A 110 0.24 5.31 9.16
C ASN A 110 0.01 6.72 9.75
N ARG A 111 0.76 7.09 10.78
CA ARG A 111 0.84 8.44 11.36
C ARG A 111 2.27 8.97 11.40
N ASP A 112 3.21 8.24 10.75
CA ASP A 112 4.65 8.50 10.86
C ASP A 112 5.26 9.24 9.65
N TYR A 113 4.46 9.61 8.68
CA TYR A 113 4.97 10.26 7.46
C TYR A 113 5.52 11.67 7.68
N LEU A 114 5.25 12.29 8.84
CA LEU A 114 5.89 13.52 9.26
C LEU A 114 7.23 13.25 9.98
N ASP A 115 7.20 12.43 11.04
CA ASP A 115 8.33 12.21 11.94
C ASP A 115 9.35 11.18 11.41
N THR A 116 8.84 10.16 10.71
CA THR A 116 9.66 9.14 10.03
C THR A 116 10.56 8.35 10.99
N ILE A 117 10.00 7.90 12.10
CA ILE A 117 10.70 7.09 13.10
C ILE A 117 10.75 5.60 12.74
N TYR A 118 9.81 5.12 11.91
CA TYR A 118 9.77 3.72 11.47
C TYR A 118 10.52 3.54 10.15
N ASN A 119 11.34 2.50 10.10
CA ASN A 119 12.20 2.22 8.93
C ASN A 119 11.38 1.90 7.68
N GLY A 120 10.27 1.15 7.80
CA GLY A 120 9.37 0.87 6.70
C GLY A 120 8.78 2.13 6.08
N VAL A 121 8.33 3.07 6.91
CA VAL A 121 7.79 4.38 6.46
C VAL A 121 8.89 5.21 5.79
N ARG A 122 10.11 5.22 6.38
CA ARG A 122 11.25 5.91 5.78
C ARG A 122 11.55 5.39 4.38
N ALA A 123 11.59 4.08 4.19
CA ALA A 123 11.85 3.46 2.90
C ALA A 123 10.78 3.81 1.86
N VAL A 124 9.49 3.83 2.22
CA VAL A 124 8.42 4.29 1.33
C VAL A 124 8.62 5.75 0.93
N LYS A 125 8.94 6.62 1.88
CA LYS A 125 9.20 8.05 1.59
C LYS A 125 10.40 8.23 0.65
N GLU A 126 11.45 7.45 0.81
CA GLU A 126 12.64 7.48 -0.06
C GLU A 126 12.32 7.03 -1.48
N ILE A 127 11.47 6.00 -1.64
CA ILE A 127 11.03 5.54 -2.96
C ILE A 127 10.08 6.55 -3.62
N ALA A 128 9.12 7.07 -2.87
CA ALA A 128 8.10 7.98 -3.38
C ALA A 128 8.60 9.42 -3.50
N GLY A 129 9.50 9.84 -2.62
CA GLY A 129 10.00 11.22 -2.54
C GLY A 129 11.27 11.45 -3.34
N LYS A 130 11.66 12.73 -3.45
CA LYS A 130 12.93 13.18 -4.00
C LYS A 130 14.04 13.14 -2.92
N GLY A 131 14.12 12.07 -2.14
CA GLY A 131 15.19 11.93 -1.15
C GLY A 131 16.54 11.67 -1.81
N ASP A 132 17.60 12.23 -1.25
CA ASP A 132 18.99 12.03 -1.73
C ASP A 132 19.53 10.61 -1.47
N VAL A 133 18.72 9.72 -0.91
CA VAL A 133 19.15 8.38 -0.54
C VAL A 133 18.66 7.38 -1.57
N SER A 134 19.59 6.75 -2.24
CA SER A 134 19.32 5.68 -3.20
C SER A 134 19.08 4.37 -2.46
N TYR A 135 17.83 3.97 -2.40
CA TYR A 135 17.50 2.67 -1.86
C TYR A 135 17.17 1.62 -2.92
N ASP A 136 17.22 2.01 -4.18
CA ASP A 136 16.99 1.09 -5.29
C ASP A 136 18.21 0.96 -6.18
N PRO A 137 18.94 -0.16 -6.11
CA PRO A 137 20.04 -0.45 -7.01
C PRO A 137 19.61 -0.51 -8.48
N ASP A 138 18.33 -0.72 -8.75
CA ASP A 138 17.74 -0.81 -10.10
C ASP A 138 17.26 0.55 -10.63
N ASN A 139 17.62 1.67 -9.96
CA ASN A 139 17.44 3.03 -10.46
C ASN A 139 16.00 3.55 -10.59
N THR A 140 15.20 3.39 -9.52
CA THR A 140 13.86 4.00 -9.45
C THR A 140 13.88 5.53 -9.41
N ARG A 141 15.05 6.16 -9.25
CA ARG A 141 15.22 7.61 -9.15
C ARG A 141 14.80 8.42 -10.37
N ASN A 142 14.79 7.82 -11.56
CA ASN A 142 14.46 8.50 -12.81
C ASN A 142 13.03 8.26 -13.26
N GLY A 143 12.24 7.54 -12.49
CA GLY A 143 10.83 7.32 -12.76
C GLY A 143 9.96 8.33 -12.04
N ASN A 144 9.01 8.93 -12.71
CA ASN A 144 7.96 9.67 -12.04
C ASN A 144 7.11 8.67 -11.26
N THR A 145 6.97 8.89 -9.95
CA THR A 145 6.02 8.13 -9.14
C THR A 145 4.63 8.63 -9.48
N ILE A 146 3.79 7.76 -10.03
CA ILE A 146 2.44 8.14 -10.43
C ILE A 146 1.44 7.89 -9.32
N TYR A 147 1.63 6.80 -8.56
CA TYR A 147 0.65 6.33 -7.60
C TYR A 147 1.29 5.73 -6.38
N VAL A 148 0.86 6.18 -5.21
CA VAL A 148 1.03 5.45 -3.96
C VAL A 148 -0.35 4.98 -3.54
N VAL A 149 -0.59 3.69 -3.56
CA VAL A 149 -1.83 3.08 -3.08
C VAL A 149 -1.53 2.45 -1.74
N ASP A 150 -1.99 3.10 -0.67
CA ASP A 150 -2.00 2.49 0.66
C ASP A 150 -3.23 1.61 0.78
N GLN A 151 -3.01 0.31 0.86
CA GLN A 151 -4.05 -0.68 0.95
C GLN A 151 -4.26 -1.03 2.42
N SER A 152 -4.98 -0.20 3.13
CA SER A 152 -5.45 -0.49 4.47
C SER A 152 -6.94 -0.82 4.47
N TYR A 153 -7.30 -1.91 5.16
CA TYR A 153 -8.69 -2.27 5.37
C TYR A 153 -9.19 -1.68 6.68
N THR A 154 -10.14 -0.80 6.58
CA THR A 154 -10.91 -0.34 7.73
C THR A 154 -12.34 -0.83 7.55
N GLY A 155 -12.64 -2.02 8.10
CA GLY A 155 -13.98 -2.61 8.04
C GLY A 155 -15.03 -1.64 8.58
N ARG A 156 -15.97 -1.29 7.71
CA ARG A 156 -17.13 -0.48 8.07
C ARG A 156 -18.39 -1.24 7.69
N ASN A 157 -18.98 -1.91 8.67
CA ASN A 157 -20.24 -2.65 8.48
C ASN A 157 -20.23 -3.60 7.26
N ASP A 158 -19.16 -4.38 7.12
CA ASP A 158 -19.00 -5.36 6.02
C ASP A 158 -19.04 -4.75 4.61
N LYS A 159 -18.66 -3.48 4.46
CA LYS A 159 -18.62 -2.81 3.16
C LYS A 159 -17.19 -2.54 2.74
N ILE A 160 -16.94 -2.71 1.45
CA ILE A 160 -15.71 -2.21 0.81
C ILE A 160 -15.96 -0.74 0.44
N PHE A 161 -14.96 0.09 0.67
CA PHE A 161 -14.98 1.52 0.32
C PHE A 161 -13.56 2.01 0.02
N CYS A 162 -13.47 3.06 -0.77
CA CYS A 162 -12.22 3.78 -1.01
C CYS A 162 -12.17 5.04 -0.17
N VAL A 163 -10.98 5.38 0.33
CA VAL A 163 -10.73 6.64 1.03
C VAL A 163 -10.09 7.61 0.05
N ARG A 164 -10.75 8.74 -0.18
CA ARG A 164 -10.28 9.78 -1.08
C ARG A 164 -9.51 10.83 -0.29
N ASN A 165 -8.23 10.94 -0.54
CA ASN A 165 -7.33 11.77 0.29
C ASN A 165 -7.04 13.17 -0.27
N SER A 166 -7.59 13.53 -1.44
CA SER A 166 -7.28 14.79 -2.10
C SER A 166 -8.51 15.43 -2.73
N GLU A 167 -8.81 16.67 -2.34
CA GLU A 167 -9.83 17.47 -3.02
C GLU A 167 -9.42 17.83 -4.45
N LYS A 168 -8.12 18.04 -4.68
CA LYS A 168 -7.58 18.40 -6.00
C LYS A 168 -7.67 17.28 -7.03
N LYS A 169 -7.69 16.03 -6.58
CA LYS A 169 -7.74 14.81 -7.41
C LYS A 169 -9.03 14.02 -7.21
N LEU A 170 -10.06 14.69 -6.70
CA LEU A 170 -11.32 14.03 -6.34
C LEU A 170 -12.00 13.38 -7.55
N ASP A 171 -11.93 14.00 -8.72
CA ASP A 171 -12.55 13.47 -9.94
C ASP A 171 -11.82 12.23 -10.45
N ASP A 172 -10.48 12.18 -10.37
CA ASP A 172 -9.69 11.00 -10.74
C ASP A 172 -9.96 9.85 -9.77
N MET A 173 -10.02 10.14 -8.48
CA MET A 173 -10.37 9.15 -7.46
C MET A 173 -11.80 8.62 -7.60
N ARG A 174 -12.74 9.48 -8.01
CA ARG A 174 -14.11 9.07 -8.34
C ARG A 174 -14.17 8.23 -9.61
N LEU A 175 -13.35 8.57 -10.61
CA LEU A 175 -13.22 7.77 -11.82
C LEU A 175 -12.69 6.37 -11.47
N PHE A 176 -11.62 6.29 -10.67
CA PHE A 176 -11.11 5.00 -10.18
C PHE A 176 -12.20 4.17 -9.49
N GLY A 177 -12.95 4.79 -8.55
CA GLY A 177 -14.04 4.12 -7.86
C GLY A 177 -15.12 3.59 -8.82
N ARG A 178 -15.52 4.37 -9.85
CA ARG A 178 -16.48 3.90 -10.87
C ARG A 178 -15.94 2.72 -11.67
N CYS A 179 -14.70 2.81 -12.16
CA CYS A 179 -14.07 1.70 -12.88
C CYS A 179 -14.00 0.44 -12.02
N PHE A 180 -13.71 0.60 -10.73
CA PHE A 180 -13.68 -0.52 -9.79
C PHE A 180 -15.08 -1.12 -9.58
N GLU A 181 -16.12 -0.28 -9.37
CA GLU A 181 -17.52 -0.71 -9.23
C GLU A 181 -18.01 -1.47 -10.48
N GLU A 182 -17.64 -1.00 -11.68
CA GLU A 182 -17.98 -1.62 -12.96
C GLU A 182 -17.25 -2.95 -13.21
N SER A 183 -16.07 -3.13 -12.60
CA SER A 183 -15.24 -4.33 -12.77
C SER A 183 -15.63 -5.48 -11.87
N ILE A 184 -16.46 -5.24 -10.83
CA ILE A 184 -16.83 -6.24 -9.84
C ILE A 184 -17.80 -7.24 -10.44
N THR A 185 -17.47 -8.54 -10.33
CA THR A 185 -18.38 -9.60 -10.71
C THR A 185 -19.56 -9.74 -9.74
N PRO A 186 -20.73 -10.23 -10.18
CA PRO A 186 -21.92 -10.35 -9.32
C PRO A 186 -21.72 -11.19 -8.05
N ASP A 187 -20.78 -12.13 -8.08
CA ASP A 187 -20.47 -13.04 -6.97
C ASP A 187 -19.41 -12.51 -6.02
N ALA A 188 -18.79 -11.36 -6.35
CA ALA A 188 -17.80 -10.73 -5.50
C ALA A 188 -18.44 -9.87 -4.40
N MET A 189 -17.64 -9.56 -3.38
CA MET A 189 -18.06 -8.65 -2.31
C MET A 189 -18.42 -7.27 -2.90
N LYS A 190 -19.63 -6.78 -2.59
CA LYS A 190 -20.19 -5.59 -3.23
C LYS A 190 -19.46 -4.32 -2.80
N TYR A 191 -18.70 -3.74 -3.71
CA TYR A 191 -18.25 -2.37 -3.59
C TYR A 191 -19.30 -1.41 -4.17
N SER A 192 -19.42 -0.22 -3.58
CA SER A 192 -20.18 0.88 -4.18
C SER A 192 -19.51 2.21 -3.83
N THR A 193 -19.38 3.05 -4.81
CA THR A 193 -18.84 4.42 -4.68
C THR A 193 -19.60 5.26 -3.66
N LYS A 194 -20.83 4.89 -3.32
CA LYS A 194 -21.63 5.54 -2.26
C LYS A 194 -21.09 5.29 -0.85
N ASN A 195 -20.25 4.26 -0.69
CA ASN A 195 -19.64 3.93 0.59
C ASN A 195 -18.31 4.64 0.79
N ASP A 196 -17.77 5.28 -0.26
CA ASP A 196 -16.47 5.94 -0.22
C ASP A 196 -16.46 7.14 0.72
N ILE A 197 -15.30 7.39 1.30
CA ILE A 197 -15.12 8.47 2.27
C ILE A 197 -14.35 9.60 1.59
N ASP A 198 -15.02 10.73 1.40
CA ASP A 198 -14.44 11.94 0.82
C ASP A 198 -13.49 12.66 1.83
N PRO A 199 -12.60 13.53 1.35
CA PRO A 199 -11.79 14.38 2.21
C PRO A 199 -12.68 15.23 3.14
N GLY A 200 -12.29 15.33 4.40
CA GLY A 200 -13.02 16.12 5.41
C GLY A 200 -14.23 15.39 6.01
N VAL A 201 -14.51 14.15 5.60
CA VAL A 201 -15.64 13.36 6.11
C VAL A 201 -15.16 12.35 7.15
N GLU A 202 -15.91 12.23 8.25
CA GLU A 202 -15.66 11.29 9.35
C GLU A 202 -14.21 11.37 9.87
N TRP A 203 -13.50 10.22 9.87
CA TRP A 203 -12.12 10.14 10.31
C TRP A 203 -11.10 10.60 9.25
N ASN A 204 -11.54 10.81 8.00
CA ASN A 204 -10.70 11.32 6.91
C ASN A 204 -10.52 12.85 6.96
N ILE A 205 -10.26 13.37 8.14
CA ILE A 205 -10.09 14.81 8.43
C ILE A 205 -8.62 15.24 8.53
N GLY A 206 -7.72 14.44 8.02
CA GLY A 206 -6.27 14.66 8.12
C GLY A 206 -5.84 16.03 7.62
N LYS A 207 -5.43 16.89 8.57
CA LYS A 207 -4.91 18.23 8.31
C LYS A 207 -3.40 18.24 8.08
N GLU A 208 -2.71 17.17 8.49
CA GLU A 208 -1.25 17.06 8.48
C GLU A 208 -0.79 15.90 7.60
N ARG A 209 0.47 15.95 7.12
CA ARG A 209 1.10 14.91 6.29
C ARG A 209 1.50 13.67 7.11
N THR A 210 0.65 13.20 7.99
CA THR A 210 0.96 12.12 8.92
C THR A 210 0.72 10.73 8.35
N SER A 211 -0.27 10.56 7.47
CA SER A 211 -0.58 9.29 6.84
C SER A 211 0.08 9.15 5.45
N CYS A 212 0.18 7.92 4.96
CA CYS A 212 0.66 7.63 3.60
C CYS A 212 -0.11 8.45 2.56
N GLY A 213 -1.43 8.39 2.58
CA GLY A 213 -2.26 9.11 1.62
C GLY A 213 -2.12 10.64 1.69
N THR A 214 -2.02 11.22 2.89
CA THR A 214 -1.81 12.67 3.02
C THR A 214 -0.39 13.10 2.63
N PHE A 215 0.60 12.27 2.88
CA PHE A 215 1.97 12.49 2.41
C PHE A 215 2.04 12.50 0.88
N CYS A 216 1.47 11.48 0.24
CA CYS A 216 1.54 11.32 -1.22
C CYS A 216 0.78 12.41 -1.97
N ARG A 217 -0.31 12.94 -1.40
CA ARG A 217 -1.09 14.06 -1.98
C ARG A 217 -0.24 15.27 -2.36
N ASP A 218 0.79 15.53 -1.57
CA ASP A 218 1.57 16.77 -1.67
C ASP A 218 2.94 16.57 -2.36
N ILE A 219 3.26 15.36 -2.84
CA ILE A 219 4.49 15.11 -3.60
C ILE A 219 4.32 15.61 -5.03
N PRO A 220 5.18 16.53 -5.53
CA PRO A 220 5.15 16.95 -6.92
C PRO A 220 5.42 15.77 -7.86
N GLY A 221 4.54 15.57 -8.85
CA GLY A 221 4.66 14.49 -9.84
C GLY A 221 4.15 13.13 -9.37
N VAL A 222 3.49 13.05 -8.22
CA VAL A 222 2.64 11.93 -7.83
C VAL A 222 1.21 12.25 -8.30
N GLU A 223 0.67 11.41 -9.15
CA GLU A 223 -0.69 11.50 -9.70
C GLU A 223 -1.62 10.52 -9.02
#